data_c54079ad77ce4a98fa30dba55e887660
#
_entry.id   c54079ad77ce4a98fa30dba55e887660
#
_cell.length_a   1.000
_cell.length_b   1.000
_cell.length_c   1.000
_cell.angle_alpha   90.00
_cell.angle_beta   90.00
_cell.angle_gamma   90.00
#
_symmetry.space_group_name_H-M   'P 1'
#
loop_
_entity.id
_entity.type
_entity.pdbx_description
1 polymer ?
#
loop_
_entity_poly.entity_id
_entity_poly.type
_entity_poly.pdbx_seq_one_letter_code
_entity_poly.pdbx_strand_id
1 'polypeptide(L)'
;MIKFVNYDNCLINVSSSILKHFKIDVKHKTLKEVDEALLNKKKIILMLIDGMGINIINKHLDEDAYIRKNIKKSIFSCYPPTTASATTALLSCKMPIESGWLGWHLYLDDIHPSIILFRDEEYYNNKKQDYLDVSKIIGYESIIDKINNNGYKTFEIFPSFRPDGYESASDELDELERIIDNVEEEYFVYCYLDTPDDLLHENGVESKLVNQRMKYINERIEKIGEMIDKDSCLIIVADHGFTDCEPIDFSLFKDLNKMLTKKFSCEGRCAIFHVKEEEKKNFEYLFDYYFEDKFILLSKEDILKNYIFGIPDINGELKIHDSIKYSLGDYVAIATNKYFLSYDFNTSIKAHHAGATLNEVLIPLIIINK
;
A
#
# COMPACT_ATOMS: atom_id res chain seq x y z
N MET A 1 -8.34 -8.24 21.32
CA MET A 1 -7.87 -7.14 20.44
C MET A 1 -7.78 -7.70 19.04
N ILE A 2 -8.53 -7.15 18.10
CA ILE A 2 -8.52 -7.53 16.69
C ILE A 2 -7.25 -6.95 16.06
N LYS A 3 -6.43 -7.77 15.40
CA LYS A 3 -5.23 -7.32 14.70
C LYS A 3 -5.13 -8.03 13.35
N PHE A 4 -5.00 -7.27 12.28
CA PHE A 4 -4.77 -7.78 10.94
C PHE A 4 -3.29 -7.70 10.54
N VAL A 5 -2.56 -6.70 11.07
CA VAL A 5 -1.14 -6.47 10.79
C VAL A 5 -0.36 -6.26 12.09
N ASN A 6 0.94 -6.51 12.03
CA ASN A 6 1.85 -6.20 13.13
C ASN A 6 2.67 -4.95 12.77
N TYR A 7 2.27 -3.80 13.27
CA TYR A 7 2.94 -2.53 13.02
C TYR A 7 4.35 -2.38 13.61
N ASP A 8 4.79 -3.32 14.46
CA ASP A 8 6.19 -3.41 14.91
C ASP A 8 7.08 -4.20 13.93
N ASN A 9 6.49 -4.76 12.86
CA ASN A 9 7.17 -5.52 11.82
C ASN A 9 6.48 -5.29 10.47
N CYS A 10 6.49 -4.06 10.00
CA CYS A 10 5.73 -3.64 8.82
C CYS A 10 6.52 -2.70 7.91
N LEU A 11 5.90 -2.35 6.80
CA LEU A 11 6.46 -1.50 5.75
C LEU A 11 7.01 -0.16 6.28
N ILE A 12 6.30 0.50 7.20
CA ILE A 12 6.68 1.80 7.77
C ILE A 12 8.01 1.71 8.54
N ASN A 13 8.28 0.56 9.16
CA ASN A 13 9.53 0.35 9.89
C ASN A 13 10.75 0.29 8.95
N VAL A 14 10.57 -0.08 7.67
CA VAL A 14 11.61 0.02 6.64
C VAL A 14 11.98 1.47 6.40
N SER A 15 10.99 2.33 6.20
CA SER A 15 11.22 3.79 6.02
C SER A 15 11.86 4.41 7.25
N SER A 16 11.45 4.00 8.47
CA SER A 16 12.08 4.45 9.71
C SER A 16 13.56 4.08 9.77
N SER A 17 13.93 2.84 9.37
CA SER A 17 15.33 2.42 9.31
C SER A 17 16.14 3.25 8.31
N ILE A 18 15.58 3.53 7.13
CA ILE A 18 16.22 4.34 6.09
C ILE A 18 16.42 5.78 6.59
N LEU A 19 15.39 6.43 7.13
CA LEU A 19 15.52 7.79 7.67
C LEU A 19 16.57 7.88 8.79
N LYS A 20 16.57 6.91 9.71
CA LYS A 20 17.58 6.80 10.78
C LYS A 20 18.99 6.67 10.22
N HIS A 21 19.21 5.89 9.15
CA HIS A 21 20.50 5.77 8.47
C HIS A 21 21.00 7.13 7.99
N PHE A 22 20.12 7.95 7.41
CA PHE A 22 20.43 9.32 6.97
C PHE A 22 20.37 10.34 8.11
N LYS A 23 20.39 9.92 9.39
CA LYS A 23 20.42 10.77 10.59
C LYS A 23 19.20 11.70 10.70
N ILE A 24 18.06 11.26 10.23
CA ILE A 24 16.78 11.97 10.34
C ILE A 24 15.97 11.33 11.47
N ASP A 25 15.36 12.16 12.30
CA ASP A 25 14.54 11.72 13.43
C ASP A 25 13.32 10.93 12.97
N VAL A 26 13.04 9.81 13.63
CA VAL A 26 11.94 8.91 13.32
C VAL A 26 10.91 8.83 14.43
N LYS A 27 9.65 8.62 14.05
CA LYS A 27 8.52 8.51 14.98
C LYS A 27 8.08 7.08 15.24
N HIS A 28 8.47 6.14 14.38
CA HIS A 28 8.13 4.75 14.47
C HIS A 28 9.37 3.87 14.65
N LYS A 29 9.18 2.65 15.15
CA LYS A 29 10.27 1.68 15.34
C LYS A 29 10.96 1.37 14.02
N THR A 30 12.23 1.01 14.10
CA THR A 30 13.04 0.51 12.97
C THR A 30 13.01 -1.02 12.90
N LEU A 31 13.46 -1.59 11.78
CA LEU A 31 13.67 -3.02 11.61
C LEU A 31 15.16 -3.34 11.79
N LYS A 32 15.45 -4.26 12.70
CA LYS A 32 16.83 -4.69 12.98
C LYS A 32 17.56 -5.17 11.73
N GLU A 33 16.89 -5.95 10.88
CA GLU A 33 17.47 -6.51 9.66
C GLU A 33 17.86 -5.40 8.66
N VAL A 34 17.06 -4.34 8.58
CA VAL A 34 17.36 -3.17 7.73
C VAL A 34 18.45 -2.32 8.37
N ASP A 35 18.37 -2.04 9.67
CA ASP A 35 19.41 -1.28 10.39
C ASP A 35 20.79 -1.94 10.23
N GLU A 36 20.88 -3.27 10.37
CA GLU A 36 22.12 -4.02 10.19
C GLU A 36 22.63 -4.01 8.74
N ALA A 37 21.73 -4.15 7.78
CA ALA A 37 22.08 -4.14 6.36
C ALA A 37 22.60 -2.78 5.87
N LEU A 38 22.14 -1.70 6.47
CA LEU A 38 22.54 -0.33 6.13
C LEU A 38 23.85 0.11 6.80
N LEU A 39 24.43 -0.68 7.70
CA LEU A 39 25.69 -0.30 8.37
C LEU A 39 26.80 -0.07 7.36
N ASN A 40 27.43 1.13 7.41
CA ASN A 40 28.52 1.57 6.55
C ASN A 40 28.18 1.60 5.03
N LYS A 41 26.90 1.57 4.67
CA LYS A 41 26.48 1.71 3.28
C LYS A 41 26.30 3.19 2.93
N LYS A 42 26.60 3.52 1.67
CA LYS A 42 26.53 4.89 1.13
C LYS A 42 25.50 5.04 0.03
N LYS A 43 25.22 3.95 -0.67
CA LYS A 43 24.34 3.92 -1.84
C LYS A 43 23.13 3.06 -1.48
N ILE A 44 22.03 3.71 -1.14
CA ILE A 44 20.83 3.04 -0.66
C ILE A 44 19.76 3.06 -1.75
N ILE A 45 19.27 1.88 -2.10
CA ILE A 45 18.22 1.69 -3.09
C ILE A 45 17.03 1.06 -2.39
N LEU A 46 15.90 1.76 -2.39
CA LEU A 46 14.60 1.23 -1.96
C LEU A 46 13.76 0.97 -3.19
N MET A 47 13.46 -0.29 -3.47
CA MET A 47 12.58 -0.68 -4.57
C MET A 47 11.25 -1.18 -4.00
N LEU A 48 10.15 -0.64 -4.49
CA LEU A 48 8.81 -1.13 -4.25
C LEU A 48 8.29 -1.80 -5.52
N ILE A 49 7.79 -3.03 -5.38
CA ILE A 49 7.20 -3.79 -6.49
C ILE A 49 5.73 -4.06 -6.14
N ASP A 50 4.84 -3.37 -6.84
CA ASP A 50 3.41 -3.37 -6.57
C ASP A 50 2.78 -4.76 -6.72
N GLY A 51 2.04 -5.16 -5.68
CA GLY A 51 1.34 -6.44 -5.65
C GLY A 51 2.23 -7.68 -5.45
N MET A 52 3.56 -7.53 -5.28
CA MET A 52 4.50 -8.65 -5.14
C MET A 52 4.51 -9.22 -3.71
N GLY A 53 3.34 -9.61 -3.18
CA GLY A 53 3.25 -10.26 -1.87
C GLY A 53 3.97 -11.61 -1.80
N ILE A 54 4.15 -12.12 -0.57
CA ILE A 54 4.83 -13.41 -0.33
C ILE A 54 4.16 -14.57 -1.08
N ASN A 55 2.83 -14.56 -1.15
CA ASN A 55 2.08 -15.59 -1.87
C ASN A 55 2.35 -15.55 -3.38
N ILE A 56 2.50 -14.36 -3.97
CA ILE A 56 2.81 -14.18 -5.40
C ILE A 56 4.23 -14.69 -5.71
N ILE A 57 5.21 -14.32 -4.88
CA ILE A 57 6.57 -14.83 -5.01
C ILE A 57 6.60 -16.36 -4.94
N ASN A 58 5.97 -16.94 -3.91
CA ASN A 58 5.96 -18.40 -3.70
C ASN A 58 5.26 -19.16 -4.81
N LYS A 59 4.27 -18.53 -5.46
CA LYS A 59 3.50 -19.12 -6.54
C LYS A 59 4.27 -19.16 -7.87
N HIS A 60 5.01 -18.09 -8.17
CA HIS A 60 5.53 -17.86 -9.52
C HIS A 60 7.04 -18.02 -9.66
N LEU A 61 7.77 -18.07 -8.57
CA LEU A 61 9.22 -18.26 -8.57
C LEU A 61 9.61 -19.58 -7.89
N ASP A 62 10.59 -20.26 -8.45
CA ASP A 62 11.15 -21.47 -7.89
C ASP A 62 11.92 -21.17 -6.59
N GLU A 63 12.14 -22.19 -5.74
CA GLU A 63 12.81 -22.00 -4.44
C GLU A 63 14.24 -21.47 -4.56
N ASP A 64 14.90 -21.75 -5.67
CA ASP A 64 16.25 -21.30 -5.98
C ASP A 64 16.31 -19.96 -6.73
N ALA A 65 15.17 -19.32 -7.03
CA ALA A 65 15.13 -18.00 -7.65
C ALA A 65 15.84 -16.93 -6.80
N TYR A 66 16.49 -15.99 -7.45
CA TYR A 66 17.32 -14.98 -6.80
C TYR A 66 16.55 -14.16 -5.76
N ILE A 67 15.34 -13.69 -6.10
CA ILE A 67 14.44 -13.00 -5.16
C ILE A 67 14.19 -13.83 -3.92
N ARG A 68 13.80 -15.11 -4.07
CA ARG A 68 13.46 -15.99 -2.94
C ARG A 68 14.66 -16.22 -2.00
N LYS A 69 15.86 -16.43 -2.54
CA LYS A 69 17.09 -16.59 -1.77
C LYS A 69 17.47 -15.38 -0.92
N ASN A 70 17.04 -14.18 -1.35
CA ASN A 70 17.37 -12.93 -0.68
C ASN A 70 16.25 -12.42 0.24
N ILE A 71 15.13 -13.16 0.39
CA ILE A 71 14.11 -12.83 1.40
C ILE A 71 14.73 -13.02 2.80
N LYS A 72 14.82 -11.95 3.57
CA LYS A 72 15.28 -12.00 4.97
C LYS A 72 14.19 -12.46 5.91
N LYS A 73 12.97 -11.98 5.69
CA LYS A 73 11.75 -12.37 6.40
C LYS A 73 10.51 -11.85 5.70
N SER A 74 9.35 -12.34 6.12
CA SER A 74 8.07 -11.69 5.82
C SER A 74 7.80 -10.58 6.83
N ILE A 75 7.32 -9.45 6.33
CA ILE A 75 6.82 -8.33 7.12
C ILE A 75 5.37 -8.07 6.73
N PHE A 76 4.71 -7.17 7.42
CA PHE A 76 3.35 -6.78 7.09
C PHE A 76 3.36 -5.50 6.22
N SER A 77 2.39 -5.41 5.32
CA SER A 77 1.96 -4.13 4.77
C SER A 77 1.43 -3.23 5.90
N CYS A 78 1.03 -1.99 5.61
CA CYS A 78 0.11 -1.28 6.48
C CYS A 78 -1.32 -1.80 6.28
N TYR A 79 -2.27 -1.32 7.08
CA TYR A 79 -3.68 -1.65 6.88
C TYR A 79 -4.48 -0.37 6.56
N PRO A 80 -5.31 -0.35 5.51
CA PRO A 80 -5.54 -1.43 4.54
C PRO A 80 -4.32 -1.69 3.64
N PRO A 81 -4.10 -2.95 3.23
CA PRO A 81 -3.04 -3.32 2.30
C PRO A 81 -3.46 -2.99 0.86
N THR A 82 -3.31 -1.73 0.48
CA THR A 82 -3.67 -1.18 -0.84
C THR A 82 -2.65 -0.14 -1.26
N THR A 83 -2.41 -0.01 -2.56
CA THR A 83 -1.40 0.88 -3.14
C THR A 83 -1.44 2.28 -2.53
N ALA A 84 -2.63 2.92 -2.48
CA ALA A 84 -2.77 4.29 -1.99
C ALA A 84 -2.32 4.44 -0.52
N SER A 85 -2.70 3.51 0.34
CA SER A 85 -2.34 3.53 1.76
C SER A 85 -0.88 3.12 1.98
N ALA A 86 -0.45 2.02 1.37
CA ALA A 86 0.85 1.41 1.63
C ALA A 86 2.02 2.19 1.01
N THR A 87 1.90 2.64 -0.25
CA THR A 87 2.94 3.47 -0.87
C THR A 87 3.08 4.80 -0.15
N THR A 88 1.96 5.42 0.25
CA THR A 88 1.98 6.65 1.05
C THR A 88 2.61 6.42 2.43
N ALA A 89 2.28 5.30 3.09
CA ALA A 89 2.87 4.96 4.39
C ALA A 89 4.40 4.77 4.28
N LEU A 90 4.87 4.09 3.23
CA LEU A 90 6.30 3.91 2.95
C LEU A 90 6.98 5.26 2.68
N LEU A 91 6.42 6.08 1.79
CA LEU A 91 7.01 7.34 1.37
C LEU A 91 6.93 8.44 2.44
N SER A 92 5.87 8.49 3.23
CA SER A 92 5.72 9.50 4.29
C SER A 92 6.37 9.11 5.61
N CYS A 93 6.63 7.81 5.82
CA CYS A 93 6.96 7.20 7.10
C CYS A 93 5.89 7.49 8.18
N LYS A 94 4.59 7.47 7.78
CA LYS A 94 3.44 7.72 8.65
C LYS A 94 2.46 6.56 8.56
N MET A 95 1.76 6.28 9.65
CA MET A 95 0.63 5.35 9.64
C MET A 95 -0.52 5.89 8.77
N PRO A 96 -1.37 5.04 8.17
CA PRO A 96 -2.51 5.51 7.38
C PRO A 96 -3.42 6.50 8.11
N ILE A 97 -3.65 6.30 9.40
CA ILE A 97 -4.43 7.23 10.23
C ILE A 97 -3.73 8.59 10.44
N GLU A 98 -2.39 8.62 10.40
CA GLU A 98 -1.60 9.84 10.54
C GLU A 98 -1.47 10.63 9.24
N SER A 99 -1.48 9.94 8.10
CA SER A 99 -1.39 10.54 6.76
C SER A 99 -2.75 10.95 6.20
N GLY A 100 -3.83 10.30 6.65
CA GLY A 100 -5.17 10.46 6.08
C GLY A 100 -5.42 9.60 4.84
N TRP A 101 -4.43 8.84 4.37
CA TRP A 101 -4.50 7.99 3.18
C TRP A 101 -4.97 6.58 3.55
N LEU A 102 -6.29 6.39 3.68
CA LEU A 102 -6.87 5.10 4.09
C LEU A 102 -7.10 4.13 2.93
N GLY A 103 -7.16 4.59 1.68
CA GLY A 103 -7.43 3.71 0.54
C GLY A 103 -7.51 4.46 -0.77
N TRP A 104 -8.00 3.79 -1.82
CA TRP A 104 -8.01 4.31 -3.19
C TRP A 104 -8.87 5.55 -3.37
N HIS A 105 -10.09 5.55 -2.81
CA HIS A 105 -10.99 6.70 -2.90
C HIS A 105 -11.65 7.03 -1.55
N LEU A 106 -11.67 8.31 -1.19
CA LEU A 106 -12.16 8.78 0.11
C LEU A 106 -13.05 10.00 -0.03
N TYR A 107 -13.91 10.20 0.98
CA TYR A 107 -14.54 11.48 1.24
C TYR A 107 -13.56 12.33 2.06
N LEU A 108 -13.20 13.50 1.55
CA LEU A 108 -12.26 14.41 2.22
C LEU A 108 -12.95 15.55 2.96
N ASP A 109 -14.25 15.71 2.73
CA ASP A 109 -15.16 16.63 3.42
C ASP A 109 -16.62 16.17 3.30
N ASP A 110 -17.57 17.00 3.80
CA ASP A 110 -18.99 16.67 3.81
C ASP A 110 -19.73 17.08 2.52
N ILE A 111 -19.09 17.82 1.63
CA ILE A 111 -19.75 18.47 0.47
C ILE A 111 -19.43 17.71 -0.82
N HIS A 112 -18.19 17.28 -0.97
CA HIS A 112 -17.69 16.72 -2.21
C HIS A 112 -17.92 15.20 -2.29
N PRO A 113 -17.97 14.62 -3.50
CA PRO A 113 -18.06 13.19 -3.71
C PRO A 113 -16.79 12.46 -3.23
N SER A 114 -16.82 11.14 -3.25
CA SER A 114 -15.63 10.34 -3.00
C SER A 114 -14.62 10.47 -4.13
N ILE A 115 -13.37 10.80 -3.82
CA ILE A 115 -12.31 11.17 -4.75
C ILE A 115 -11.24 10.08 -4.81
N ILE A 116 -10.83 9.70 -6.01
CA ILE A 116 -9.63 8.88 -6.26
C ILE A 116 -8.42 9.73 -5.91
N LEU A 117 -7.68 9.33 -4.86
CA LEU A 117 -6.66 10.18 -4.24
C LEU A 117 -5.47 10.51 -5.16
N PHE A 118 -5.10 9.60 -6.06
CA PHE A 118 -4.00 9.83 -7.01
C PHE A 118 -4.37 10.57 -8.29
N ARG A 119 -5.68 10.84 -8.52
CA ARG A 119 -6.15 11.39 -9.80
C ARG A 119 -6.94 12.69 -9.68
N ASP A 120 -7.33 13.10 -8.46
CA ASP A 120 -8.27 14.21 -8.22
C ASP A 120 -9.60 14.04 -8.98
N GLU A 121 -10.05 12.78 -9.12
CA GLU A 121 -11.24 12.41 -9.90
C GLU A 121 -12.34 11.84 -8.99
N GLU A 122 -13.58 12.16 -9.30
CA GLU A 122 -14.73 11.57 -8.63
C GLU A 122 -14.84 10.08 -8.96
N TYR A 123 -14.79 9.23 -7.93
CA TYR A 123 -14.73 7.77 -8.11
C TYR A 123 -15.94 7.18 -8.84
N TYR A 124 -17.16 7.61 -8.48
CA TYR A 124 -18.38 7.01 -9.02
C TYR A 124 -18.84 7.56 -10.37
N ASN A 125 -18.32 8.69 -10.81
CA ASN A 125 -18.72 9.35 -12.05
C ASN A 125 -17.54 9.61 -13.00
N ASN A 126 -16.30 9.32 -12.57
CA ASN A 126 -15.05 9.54 -13.33
C ASN A 126 -14.90 10.99 -13.84
N LYS A 127 -15.33 11.95 -13.03
CA LYS A 127 -15.22 13.37 -13.37
C LYS A 127 -14.04 13.98 -12.63
N LYS A 128 -13.14 14.57 -13.40
CA LYS A 128 -12.05 15.37 -12.83
C LYS A 128 -12.62 16.58 -12.08
N GLN A 129 -12.06 16.87 -10.92
CA GLN A 129 -12.52 17.94 -10.05
C GLN A 129 -11.48 19.07 -10.04
N ASP A 130 -11.68 20.09 -10.87
CA ASP A 130 -10.74 21.21 -11.03
C ASP A 130 -10.53 22.06 -9.76
N TYR A 131 -11.42 21.92 -8.78
CA TYR A 131 -11.38 22.69 -7.52
C TYR A 131 -10.76 21.90 -6.36
N LEU A 132 -10.47 20.62 -6.54
CA LEU A 132 -9.94 19.77 -5.50
C LEU A 132 -8.46 19.45 -5.79
N ASP A 133 -7.64 19.69 -4.81
CA ASP A 133 -6.22 19.33 -4.83
C ASP A 133 -5.96 18.48 -3.59
N VAL A 134 -5.93 17.15 -3.78
CA VAL A 134 -5.71 16.18 -2.71
C VAL A 134 -4.41 16.47 -1.97
N SER A 135 -3.38 16.93 -2.68
CA SER A 135 -2.08 17.23 -2.07
C SER A 135 -2.14 18.39 -1.07
N LYS A 136 -3.09 19.31 -1.21
CA LYS A 136 -3.29 20.39 -0.23
C LYS A 136 -4.07 19.96 1.00
N ILE A 137 -4.87 18.88 0.90
CA ILE A 137 -5.71 18.41 2.01
C ILE A 137 -4.97 17.37 2.84
N ILE A 138 -4.36 16.38 2.18
CA ILE A 138 -3.67 15.24 2.81
C ILE A 138 -2.26 15.06 2.25
N GLY A 139 -1.61 16.14 1.85
CA GLY A 139 -0.21 16.13 1.39
C GLY A 139 0.77 15.77 2.50
N TYR A 140 1.90 15.25 2.11
CA TYR A 140 2.97 14.89 3.03
C TYR A 140 4.34 15.18 2.41
N GLU A 141 5.33 15.42 3.28
CA GLU A 141 6.72 15.44 2.88
C GLU A 141 7.23 13.98 2.78
N SER A 142 7.79 13.62 1.62
CA SER A 142 8.29 12.26 1.40
C SER A 142 9.61 12.01 2.13
N ILE A 143 9.96 10.74 2.34
CA ILE A 143 11.31 10.36 2.83
C ILE A 143 12.38 10.80 1.84
N ILE A 144 12.08 10.88 0.55
CA ILE A 144 12.97 11.34 -0.51
C ILE A 144 13.29 12.83 -0.29
N ASP A 145 12.23 13.66 -0.09
CA ASP A 145 12.39 15.09 0.21
C ASP A 145 13.19 15.30 1.49
N LYS A 146 12.87 14.55 2.55
CA LYS A 146 13.58 14.65 3.84
C LYS A 146 15.07 14.32 3.70
N ILE A 147 15.41 13.27 2.94
CA ILE A 147 16.80 12.87 2.70
C ILE A 147 17.51 13.92 1.85
N ASN A 148 16.87 14.42 0.80
CA ASN A 148 17.40 15.47 -0.05
C ASN A 148 17.63 16.78 0.74
N ASN A 149 16.65 17.21 1.54
CA ASN A 149 16.75 18.39 2.41
C ASN A 149 17.85 18.24 3.47
N ASN A 150 18.21 16.99 3.83
CA ASN A 150 19.33 16.71 4.74
C ASN A 150 20.70 16.64 4.03
N GLY A 151 20.75 17.02 2.76
CA GLY A 151 22.00 17.20 1.98
C GLY A 151 22.50 15.97 1.23
N TYR A 152 21.69 14.92 1.13
CA TYR A 152 22.05 13.74 0.35
C TYR A 152 21.42 13.78 -1.04
N LYS A 153 22.12 13.22 -2.02
CA LYS A 153 21.62 13.10 -3.40
C LYS A 153 20.48 12.07 -3.46
N THR A 154 19.38 12.42 -4.10
CA THR A 154 18.23 11.54 -4.25
C THR A 154 17.82 11.37 -5.70
N PHE A 155 17.27 10.20 -6.02
CA PHE A 155 16.69 9.88 -7.32
C PHE A 155 15.32 9.23 -7.12
N GLU A 156 14.41 9.55 -8.05
CA GLU A 156 13.06 8.97 -8.09
C GLU A 156 12.84 8.31 -9.45
N ILE A 157 12.42 7.06 -9.43
CA ILE A 157 12.06 6.29 -10.61
C ILE A 157 10.61 5.84 -10.43
N PHE A 158 9.73 6.34 -11.28
CA PHE A 158 8.30 6.09 -11.23
C PHE A 158 7.73 5.79 -12.62
N PRO A 159 6.60 5.04 -12.70
CA PRO A 159 5.85 4.85 -13.94
C PRO A 159 5.28 6.17 -14.50
N SER A 160 4.90 6.15 -15.78
CA SER A 160 4.43 7.30 -16.57
C SER A 160 3.13 7.96 -16.09
N PHE A 161 2.44 7.41 -15.08
CA PHE A 161 1.33 8.11 -14.44
C PHE A 161 1.78 9.35 -13.62
N ARG A 162 3.08 9.48 -13.32
CA ARG A 162 3.66 10.71 -12.79
C ARG A 162 4.33 11.52 -13.90
N PRO A 163 4.36 12.85 -13.79
CA PRO A 163 5.16 13.68 -14.68
C PRO A 163 6.62 13.20 -14.71
N ASP A 164 7.20 13.11 -15.89
CA ASP A 164 8.56 12.63 -16.12
C ASP A 164 8.82 11.15 -15.74
N GLY A 165 7.76 10.36 -15.54
CA GLY A 165 7.84 8.91 -15.28
C GLY A 165 8.16 8.09 -16.53
N TYR A 166 8.50 6.82 -16.31
CA TYR A 166 8.95 5.88 -17.34
C TYR A 166 7.78 5.07 -17.91
N GLU A 167 7.85 4.73 -19.21
CA GLU A 167 6.75 4.06 -19.92
C GLU A 167 6.63 2.56 -19.61
N SER A 168 7.70 1.95 -19.07
CA SER A 168 7.69 0.53 -18.76
C SER A 168 8.61 0.19 -17.59
N ALA A 169 8.33 -0.94 -16.94
CA ALA A 169 9.22 -1.51 -15.92
C ALA A 169 10.65 -1.79 -16.46
N SER A 170 10.80 -2.01 -17.78
CA SER A 170 12.13 -2.12 -18.38
C SER A 170 12.88 -0.81 -18.33
N ASP A 171 12.24 0.29 -18.72
CA ASP A 171 12.86 1.62 -18.73
C ASP A 171 13.20 2.08 -17.31
N GLU A 172 12.35 1.76 -16.33
CA GLU A 172 12.61 2.03 -14.91
C GLU A 172 13.84 1.30 -14.40
N LEU A 173 13.97 0.02 -14.73
CA LEU A 173 15.11 -0.80 -14.33
C LEU A 173 16.38 -0.42 -15.10
N ASP A 174 16.28 -0.02 -16.37
CA ASP A 174 17.42 0.50 -17.16
C ASP A 174 17.94 1.82 -16.57
N GLU A 175 17.05 2.70 -16.10
CA GLU A 175 17.46 3.92 -15.40
C GLU A 175 18.12 3.62 -14.05
N LEU A 176 17.59 2.66 -13.29
CA LEU A 176 18.22 2.24 -12.03
C LEU A 176 19.63 1.70 -12.28
N GLU A 177 19.83 0.84 -13.30
CA GLU A 177 21.14 0.33 -13.70
C GLU A 177 22.08 1.49 -14.10
N ARG A 178 21.58 2.47 -14.86
CA ARG A 178 22.34 3.66 -15.25
C ARG A 178 22.81 4.48 -14.04
N ILE A 179 21.98 4.64 -13.02
CA ILE A 179 22.34 5.33 -11.77
C ILE A 179 23.44 4.56 -11.05
N ILE A 180 23.30 3.24 -10.91
CA ILE A 180 24.28 2.37 -10.23
C ILE A 180 25.65 2.46 -10.90
N ASP A 181 25.69 2.45 -12.25
CA ASP A 181 26.95 2.47 -13.02
C ASP A 181 27.65 3.82 -13.02
N ASN A 182 26.90 4.93 -12.98
CA ASN A 182 27.47 6.25 -13.24
C ASN A 182 27.56 7.18 -12.02
N VAL A 183 26.92 6.84 -10.90
CA VAL A 183 26.92 7.69 -9.71
C VAL A 183 27.84 7.11 -8.64
N GLU A 184 28.94 7.80 -8.38
CA GLU A 184 29.94 7.38 -7.37
C GLU A 184 29.65 7.95 -5.97
N GLU A 185 28.96 9.09 -5.90
CA GLU A 185 28.65 9.77 -4.65
C GLU A 185 27.67 8.99 -3.79
N GLU A 186 27.52 9.37 -2.53
CA GLU A 186 26.49 8.86 -1.62
C GLU A 186 25.10 9.28 -2.10
N TYR A 187 24.15 8.31 -2.19
CA TYR A 187 22.81 8.57 -2.69
C TYR A 187 21.72 7.70 -2.08
N PHE A 188 20.49 8.17 -2.25
CA PHE A 188 19.27 7.40 -2.05
C PHE A 188 18.47 7.32 -3.35
N VAL A 189 18.06 6.12 -3.75
CA VAL A 189 17.15 5.91 -4.88
C VAL A 189 15.85 5.31 -4.35
N TYR A 190 14.71 5.88 -4.76
CA TYR A 190 13.42 5.21 -4.68
C TYR A 190 13.01 4.78 -6.08
N CYS A 191 12.74 3.49 -6.27
CA CYS A 191 12.29 2.90 -7.52
C CYS A 191 10.95 2.20 -7.28
N TYR A 192 9.92 2.58 -8.01
CA TYR A 192 8.58 1.98 -7.92
C TYR A 192 8.19 1.33 -9.23
N LEU A 193 7.93 0.03 -9.19
CA LEU A 193 7.40 -0.74 -10.31
C LEU A 193 5.91 -1.01 -10.05
N ASP A 194 5.02 -0.58 -10.95
CA ASP A 194 3.56 -0.76 -10.85
C ASP A 194 3.06 -2.16 -11.25
N THR A 195 3.97 -3.05 -11.50
CA THR A 195 3.72 -4.43 -11.95
C THR A 195 4.34 -5.43 -10.95
N PRO A 196 3.71 -6.58 -10.66
CA PRO A 196 2.64 -7.25 -11.43
C PRO A 196 1.19 -6.91 -11.06
N ASP A 197 0.91 -5.82 -10.32
CA ASP A 197 -0.41 -5.46 -9.81
C ASP A 197 -1.49 -5.43 -10.90
N ASP A 198 -1.25 -4.71 -11.99
CA ASP A 198 -2.15 -4.62 -13.15
C ASP A 198 -2.53 -5.98 -13.71
N LEU A 199 -1.53 -6.86 -13.90
CA LEU A 199 -1.73 -8.21 -14.42
C LEU A 199 -2.51 -9.11 -13.45
N LEU A 200 -2.31 -8.92 -12.14
CA LEU A 200 -3.01 -9.67 -11.10
C LEU A 200 -4.49 -9.31 -11.08
N HIS A 201 -4.83 -8.02 -11.10
CA HIS A 201 -6.22 -7.57 -11.18
C HIS A 201 -6.96 -8.14 -12.38
N GLU A 202 -6.36 -8.10 -13.55
CA GLU A 202 -6.99 -8.51 -14.81
C GLU A 202 -7.05 -10.03 -15.01
N ASN A 203 -6.00 -10.73 -14.56
CA ASN A 203 -5.80 -12.13 -14.96
C ASN A 203 -5.90 -13.13 -13.81
N GLY A 204 -5.88 -12.68 -12.55
CA GLY A 204 -5.89 -13.53 -11.36
C GLY A 204 -4.51 -14.02 -10.93
N VAL A 205 -4.45 -14.56 -9.72
CA VAL A 205 -3.19 -15.00 -9.08
C VAL A 205 -2.52 -16.17 -9.81
N GLU A 206 -3.29 -17.01 -10.51
CA GLU A 206 -2.78 -18.22 -11.21
C GLU A 206 -2.26 -17.93 -12.63
N SER A 207 -2.25 -16.66 -13.07
CA SER A 207 -2.02 -16.30 -14.47
C SER A 207 -0.60 -16.61 -14.95
N LYS A 208 -0.51 -17.11 -16.19
CA LYS A 208 0.76 -17.29 -16.90
C LYS A 208 1.46 -15.96 -17.21
N LEU A 209 0.70 -14.88 -17.41
CA LEU A 209 1.25 -13.55 -17.65
C LEU A 209 1.96 -13.03 -16.40
N VAL A 210 1.35 -13.23 -15.24
CA VAL A 210 1.98 -12.92 -13.93
C VAL A 210 3.25 -13.77 -13.76
N ASN A 211 3.22 -15.07 -14.08
CA ASN A 211 4.42 -15.92 -14.01
C ASN A 211 5.56 -15.40 -14.88
N GLN A 212 5.28 -15.02 -16.12
CA GLN A 212 6.27 -14.48 -17.04
C GLN A 212 6.85 -13.15 -16.52
N ARG A 213 5.99 -12.27 -15.99
CA ARG A 213 6.40 -10.99 -15.41
C ARG A 213 7.28 -11.19 -14.17
N MET A 214 6.91 -12.09 -13.28
CA MET A 214 7.69 -12.40 -12.08
C MET A 214 9.06 -12.98 -12.40
N LYS A 215 9.18 -13.85 -13.40
CA LYS A 215 10.47 -14.36 -13.89
C LYS A 215 11.35 -13.25 -14.47
N TYR A 216 10.76 -12.38 -15.31
CA TYR A 216 11.46 -11.22 -15.85
C TYR A 216 11.99 -10.30 -14.72
N ILE A 217 11.16 -9.97 -13.74
CA ILE A 217 11.57 -9.15 -12.60
C ILE A 217 12.71 -9.84 -11.82
N ASN A 218 12.62 -11.15 -11.59
CA ASN A 218 13.66 -11.90 -10.91
C ASN A 218 15.01 -11.83 -11.64
N GLU A 219 15.02 -12.02 -12.97
CA GLU A 219 16.24 -11.93 -13.80
C GLU A 219 16.87 -10.52 -13.75
N ARG A 220 16.03 -9.48 -13.81
CA ARG A 220 16.50 -8.09 -13.74
C ARG A 220 17.08 -7.75 -12.36
N ILE A 221 16.42 -8.21 -11.29
CA ILE A 221 16.92 -8.00 -9.92
C ILE A 221 18.23 -8.77 -9.67
N GLU A 222 18.40 -9.96 -10.23
CA GLU A 222 19.65 -10.70 -10.18
C GLU A 222 20.78 -9.91 -10.83
N LYS A 223 20.56 -9.38 -12.04
CA LYS A 223 21.52 -8.52 -12.73
C LYS A 223 21.90 -7.28 -11.90
N ILE A 224 20.90 -6.57 -11.36
CA ILE A 224 21.14 -5.40 -10.49
C ILE A 224 21.93 -5.81 -9.23
N GLY A 225 21.63 -6.95 -8.63
CA GLY A 225 22.36 -7.49 -7.49
C GLY A 225 23.83 -7.82 -7.79
N GLU A 226 24.14 -8.19 -9.05
CA GLU A 226 25.52 -8.37 -9.51
C GLU A 226 26.25 -7.03 -9.73
N MET A 227 25.53 -5.97 -10.10
CA MET A 227 26.11 -4.65 -10.37
C MET A 227 26.45 -3.86 -9.10
N ILE A 228 25.64 -3.97 -8.04
CA ILE A 228 25.88 -3.21 -6.80
C ILE A 228 27.23 -3.58 -6.15
N ASP A 229 27.87 -2.60 -5.52
CA ASP A 229 29.16 -2.75 -4.85
C ASP A 229 29.02 -2.94 -3.33
N LYS A 230 30.16 -3.05 -2.62
CA LYS A 230 30.18 -3.23 -1.16
C LYS A 230 29.61 -2.04 -0.37
N ASP A 231 29.56 -0.85 -0.96
CA ASP A 231 29.05 0.36 -0.33
C ASP A 231 27.53 0.53 -0.58
N SER A 232 26.93 -0.39 -1.35
CA SER A 232 25.54 -0.37 -1.76
C SER A 232 24.66 -1.32 -0.92
N CYS A 233 23.39 -0.98 -0.78
CA CYS A 233 22.34 -1.84 -0.24
C CYS A 233 21.05 -1.67 -1.05
N LEU A 234 20.54 -2.75 -1.62
CA LEU A 234 19.24 -2.81 -2.28
C LEU A 234 18.23 -3.48 -1.34
N ILE A 235 17.21 -2.70 -0.97
CA ILE A 235 16.06 -3.15 -0.17
C ILE A 235 14.86 -3.21 -1.09
N ILE A 236 14.20 -4.37 -1.16
CA ILE A 236 13.01 -4.56 -1.97
C ILE A 236 11.86 -4.95 -1.06
N VAL A 237 10.72 -4.30 -1.23
CA VAL A 237 9.46 -4.58 -0.56
C VAL A 237 8.31 -4.58 -1.57
N ALA A 238 7.17 -5.09 -1.17
CA ALA A 238 5.90 -4.86 -1.85
C ALA A 238 5.03 -3.95 -0.97
N ASP A 239 4.01 -3.35 -1.55
CA ASP A 239 2.99 -2.63 -0.80
C ASP A 239 1.91 -3.57 -0.25
N HIS A 240 1.52 -4.60 -1.02
CA HIS A 240 0.58 -5.65 -0.61
C HIS A 240 0.78 -6.93 -1.41
N GLY A 241 0.02 -7.95 -1.06
CA GLY A 241 -0.15 -9.15 -1.89
C GLY A 241 -1.58 -9.21 -2.45
N PHE A 242 -1.98 -10.34 -3.02
CA PHE A 242 -3.23 -10.52 -3.74
C PHE A 242 -3.97 -11.79 -3.36
N THR A 243 -5.30 -11.77 -3.56
CA THR A 243 -6.13 -12.97 -3.52
C THR A 243 -7.13 -12.96 -4.68
N ASP A 244 -7.39 -14.13 -5.28
CA ASP A 244 -8.49 -14.26 -6.24
C ASP A 244 -9.80 -13.93 -5.55
N CYS A 245 -10.70 -13.20 -6.22
CA CYS A 245 -11.89 -12.69 -5.60
C CYS A 245 -13.13 -12.70 -6.51
N GLU A 246 -14.29 -12.59 -5.88
CA GLU A 246 -15.61 -12.55 -6.50
C GLU A 246 -16.34 -11.27 -6.11
N PRO A 247 -16.93 -10.53 -7.05
CA PRO A 247 -17.67 -9.32 -6.75
C PRO A 247 -19.02 -9.64 -6.12
N ILE A 248 -19.42 -8.79 -5.17
CA ILE A 248 -20.79 -8.68 -4.66
C ILE A 248 -21.33 -7.34 -5.12
N ASP A 249 -22.37 -7.35 -5.95
CA ASP A 249 -23.06 -6.13 -6.35
C ASP A 249 -23.85 -5.56 -5.16
N PHE A 250 -23.25 -4.56 -4.51
CA PHE A 250 -23.85 -3.92 -3.34
C PHE A 250 -25.11 -3.13 -3.68
N SER A 251 -25.33 -2.76 -4.96
CA SER A 251 -26.53 -2.04 -5.42
C SER A 251 -27.81 -2.88 -5.27
N LEU A 252 -27.69 -4.20 -5.19
CA LEU A 252 -28.83 -5.13 -5.01
C LEU A 252 -29.38 -5.11 -3.58
N PHE A 253 -28.60 -4.71 -2.58
CA PHE A 253 -28.99 -4.63 -1.17
C PHE A 253 -29.65 -3.27 -0.89
N LYS A 254 -30.86 -3.09 -1.43
CA LYS A 254 -31.60 -1.81 -1.40
C LYS A 254 -31.96 -1.33 0.00
N ASP A 255 -32.16 -2.24 0.93
CA ASP A 255 -32.40 -1.98 2.34
C ASP A 255 -31.15 -1.36 2.99
N LEU A 256 -29.98 -1.98 2.85
CA LEU A 256 -28.71 -1.42 3.33
C LEU A 256 -28.41 -0.07 2.68
N ASN A 257 -28.56 0.04 1.35
CA ASN A 257 -28.30 1.28 0.63
C ASN A 257 -29.18 2.46 1.10
N LYS A 258 -30.44 2.21 1.50
CA LYS A 258 -31.34 3.27 2.04
C LYS A 258 -30.89 3.80 3.39
N MET A 259 -30.14 3.01 4.16
CA MET A 259 -29.61 3.40 5.47
C MET A 259 -28.37 4.28 5.36
N LEU A 260 -27.72 4.31 4.19
CA LEU A 260 -26.51 5.10 3.97
C LEU A 260 -26.85 6.57 3.71
N THR A 261 -25.94 7.46 4.14
CA THR A 261 -25.98 8.89 3.77
C THR A 261 -25.27 9.12 2.43
N LYS A 262 -24.32 8.28 2.08
CA LYS A 262 -23.53 8.29 0.83
C LYS A 262 -22.98 6.89 0.51
N LYS A 263 -22.59 6.62 -0.73
CA LYS A 263 -22.01 5.32 -1.12
C LYS A 263 -20.75 5.03 -0.30
N PHE A 264 -20.38 3.76 -0.15
CA PHE A 264 -19.16 3.41 0.58
C PHE A 264 -17.91 3.99 -0.10
N SER A 265 -16.84 4.12 0.65
CA SER A 265 -15.52 4.58 0.17
C SER A 265 -14.41 3.63 0.61
N CYS A 266 -13.19 3.97 0.30
CA CYS A 266 -11.95 3.25 0.54
C CYS A 266 -11.69 2.17 -0.51
N GLU A 267 -12.10 0.95 -0.29
CA GLU A 267 -11.85 -0.20 -1.16
C GLU A 267 -13.01 -1.18 -1.13
N GLY A 268 -13.16 -1.99 -2.18
CA GLY A 268 -14.18 -3.04 -2.20
C GLY A 268 -13.97 -4.14 -1.13
N ARG A 269 -12.74 -4.32 -0.66
CA ARG A 269 -12.37 -5.30 0.38
C ARG A 269 -12.12 -4.66 1.75
N CYS A 270 -12.14 -3.34 1.81
CA CYS A 270 -12.12 -2.54 3.04
C CYS A 270 -13.08 -1.36 2.87
N ALA A 271 -14.38 -1.62 2.92
CA ALA A 271 -15.40 -0.64 2.60
C ALA A 271 -15.79 0.20 3.82
N ILE A 272 -15.69 1.53 3.69
CA ILE A 272 -16.08 2.48 4.74
C ILE A 272 -17.49 2.98 4.47
N PHE A 273 -18.39 2.79 5.45
CA PHE A 273 -19.79 3.15 5.38
C PHE A 273 -20.14 4.36 6.25
N HIS A 274 -20.89 5.28 5.68
CA HIS A 274 -21.51 6.41 6.38
C HIS A 274 -22.99 6.16 6.51
N VAL A 275 -23.44 5.84 7.71
CA VAL A 275 -24.80 5.35 8.02
C VAL A 275 -25.59 6.46 8.71
N LYS A 276 -26.89 6.56 8.41
CA LYS A 276 -27.81 7.46 9.12
C LYS A 276 -27.87 7.09 10.58
N GLU A 277 -27.86 8.09 11.47
CA GLU A 277 -27.77 7.86 12.92
C GLU A 277 -28.84 6.92 13.44
N GLU A 278 -30.08 7.13 12.99
CA GLU A 278 -31.25 6.33 13.37
C GLU A 278 -31.21 4.90 12.85
N GLU A 279 -30.38 4.62 11.84
CA GLU A 279 -30.33 3.31 11.17
C GLU A 279 -29.13 2.45 11.59
N LYS A 280 -28.21 2.94 12.41
CA LYS A 280 -26.97 2.24 12.74
C LYS A 280 -27.17 0.81 13.24
N LYS A 281 -28.08 0.59 14.18
CA LYS A 281 -28.36 -0.76 14.71
C LYS A 281 -28.98 -1.69 13.67
N ASN A 282 -29.85 -1.16 12.82
CA ASN A 282 -30.47 -1.93 11.75
C ASN A 282 -29.44 -2.28 10.68
N PHE A 283 -28.52 -1.37 10.38
CA PHE A 283 -27.43 -1.59 9.45
C PHE A 283 -26.50 -2.72 9.92
N GLU A 284 -26.04 -2.69 11.17
CA GLU A 284 -25.24 -3.77 11.76
C GLU A 284 -25.93 -5.13 11.60
N TYR A 285 -27.19 -5.21 12.05
CA TYR A 285 -27.95 -6.46 12.02
C TYR A 285 -28.12 -7.00 10.58
N LEU A 286 -28.48 -6.13 9.61
CA LEU A 286 -28.69 -6.56 8.23
C LEU A 286 -27.37 -6.82 7.52
N PHE A 287 -26.33 -6.07 7.82
CA PHE A 287 -25.01 -6.33 7.25
C PHE A 287 -24.47 -7.69 7.67
N ASP A 288 -24.53 -8.02 8.95
CA ASP A 288 -24.15 -9.33 9.47
C ASP A 288 -25.02 -10.44 8.87
N TYR A 289 -26.32 -10.24 8.77
CA TYR A 289 -27.24 -11.22 8.16
C TYR A 289 -26.84 -11.59 6.72
N TYR A 290 -26.38 -10.61 5.92
CA TYR A 290 -25.98 -10.85 4.52
C TYR A 290 -24.54 -11.30 4.36
N PHE A 291 -23.63 -10.91 5.27
CA PHE A 291 -22.19 -10.94 5.01
C PHE A 291 -21.33 -11.50 6.14
N GLU A 292 -21.87 -12.06 7.24
CA GLU A 292 -21.09 -12.49 8.42
C GLU A 292 -19.94 -13.46 8.12
N ASP A 293 -20.09 -14.29 7.07
CA ASP A 293 -19.09 -15.27 6.62
C ASP A 293 -18.09 -14.69 5.59
N LYS A 294 -18.28 -13.44 5.16
CA LYS A 294 -17.51 -12.78 4.10
C LYS A 294 -16.70 -11.57 4.58
N PHE A 295 -17.28 -10.84 5.52
CA PHE A 295 -16.70 -9.61 6.05
C PHE A 295 -16.84 -9.56 7.58
N ILE A 296 -15.88 -8.90 8.21
CA ILE A 296 -16.03 -8.41 9.59
C ILE A 296 -16.47 -6.95 9.50
N LEU A 297 -17.56 -6.61 10.14
CA LEU A 297 -18.01 -5.23 10.29
C LEU A 297 -17.49 -4.67 11.61
N LEU A 298 -16.72 -3.58 11.56
CA LEU A 298 -16.21 -2.90 12.75
C LEU A 298 -16.77 -1.49 12.80
N SER A 299 -17.16 -1.05 13.98
CA SER A 299 -17.54 0.33 14.22
C SER A 299 -16.31 1.25 14.17
N LYS A 300 -16.53 2.54 13.93
CA LYS A 300 -15.46 3.56 14.03
C LYS A 300 -14.73 3.50 15.37
N GLU A 301 -15.48 3.26 16.46
CA GLU A 301 -14.90 3.11 17.80
C GLU A 301 -13.99 1.87 17.88
N ASP A 302 -14.40 0.73 17.32
CA ASP A 302 -13.57 -0.47 17.27
C ASP A 302 -12.31 -0.28 16.44
N ILE A 303 -12.39 0.41 15.31
CA ILE A 303 -11.22 0.75 14.47
C ILE A 303 -10.20 1.54 15.28
N LEU A 304 -10.63 2.59 15.95
CA LEU A 304 -9.74 3.46 16.74
C LEU A 304 -9.20 2.74 17.98
N LYS A 305 -10.04 2.03 18.72
CA LYS A 305 -9.68 1.29 19.93
C LYS A 305 -8.69 0.15 19.68
N ASN A 306 -8.82 -0.53 18.54
CA ASN A 306 -7.94 -1.62 18.16
C ASN A 306 -6.74 -1.18 17.29
N TYR A 307 -6.60 0.11 17.01
CA TYR A 307 -5.50 0.67 16.23
C TYR A 307 -5.38 0.04 14.83
N ILE A 308 -6.52 -0.17 14.16
CA ILE A 308 -6.56 -0.90 12.89
C ILE A 308 -5.77 -0.16 11.79
N PHE A 309 -5.89 1.16 11.70
CA PHE A 309 -5.23 1.99 10.69
C PHE A 309 -3.93 2.65 11.18
N GLY A 310 -3.37 2.19 12.30
CA GLY A 310 -2.11 2.68 12.82
C GLY A 310 -2.05 2.72 14.34
N ILE A 311 -0.85 2.63 14.87
CA ILE A 311 -0.54 2.61 16.31
C ILE A 311 0.10 3.92 16.76
N PRO A 312 0.10 4.22 18.07
CA PRO A 312 0.87 5.33 18.60
C PRO A 312 2.35 5.27 18.22
N ASP A 313 2.98 6.43 18.12
CA ASP A 313 4.42 6.58 17.86
C ASP A 313 5.27 6.04 19.03
N ILE A 314 6.60 6.12 18.92
CA ILE A 314 7.54 5.66 19.98
C ILE A 314 7.41 6.45 21.29
N ASN A 315 6.76 7.62 21.28
CA ASN A 315 6.46 8.43 22.46
C ASN A 315 5.08 8.14 23.06
N GLY A 316 4.31 7.24 22.43
CA GLY A 316 2.95 6.88 22.85
C GLY A 316 1.86 7.83 22.35
N GLU A 317 2.15 8.72 21.39
CA GLU A 317 1.19 9.65 20.82
C GLU A 317 0.55 9.05 19.56
N LEU A 318 -0.78 8.91 19.54
CA LEU A 318 -1.55 8.59 18.35
C LEU A 318 -1.95 9.87 17.63
N LYS A 319 -1.29 10.16 16.52
CA LYS A 319 -1.69 11.26 15.63
C LYS A 319 -2.78 10.81 14.68
N ILE A 320 -3.87 11.56 14.66
CA ILE A 320 -4.99 11.33 13.76
C ILE A 320 -5.08 12.54 12.83
N HIS A 321 -5.00 12.31 11.52
CA HIS A 321 -5.12 13.36 10.53
C HIS A 321 -6.53 13.99 10.55
N ASP A 322 -6.64 15.29 10.36
CA ASP A 322 -7.92 16.01 10.43
C ASP A 322 -8.97 15.52 9.42
N SER A 323 -8.53 14.99 8.27
CA SER A 323 -9.42 14.42 7.25
C SER A 323 -10.13 13.14 7.71
N ILE A 324 -9.61 12.44 8.72
CA ILE A 324 -10.18 11.19 9.23
C ILE A 324 -11.61 11.37 9.74
N LYS A 325 -11.97 12.55 10.22
CA LYS A 325 -13.35 12.85 10.64
C LYS A 325 -14.38 12.71 9.49
N TYR A 326 -13.93 12.89 8.24
CA TYR A 326 -14.75 12.78 7.04
C TYR A 326 -14.57 11.46 6.31
N SER A 327 -13.32 10.96 6.25
CA SER A 327 -12.98 9.75 5.49
C SER A 327 -13.33 8.46 6.25
N LEU A 328 -13.19 8.45 7.57
CA LEU A 328 -13.58 7.31 8.40
C LEU A 328 -15.04 7.47 8.83
N GLY A 329 -15.92 6.70 8.17
CA GLY A 329 -17.35 6.69 8.43
C GLY A 329 -17.72 6.00 9.75
N ASP A 330 -18.96 5.54 9.84
CA ASP A 330 -19.50 4.90 11.05
C ASP A 330 -19.04 3.45 11.18
N TYR A 331 -18.89 2.75 10.05
CA TYR A 331 -18.48 1.34 10.00
C TYR A 331 -17.46 1.09 8.89
N VAL A 332 -16.64 0.07 9.11
CA VAL A 332 -15.70 -0.46 8.13
C VAL A 332 -15.95 -1.96 7.97
N ALA A 333 -16.30 -2.38 6.76
CA ALA A 333 -16.41 -3.79 6.41
C ALA A 333 -15.09 -4.29 5.84
N ILE A 334 -14.51 -5.29 6.49
CA ILE A 334 -13.19 -5.84 6.19
C ILE A 334 -13.37 -7.26 5.65
N ALA A 335 -12.96 -7.50 4.41
CA ALA A 335 -13.06 -8.82 3.79
C ALA A 335 -12.08 -9.81 4.45
N THR A 336 -12.61 -10.96 4.84
CA THR A 336 -11.84 -12.07 5.42
C THR A 336 -11.83 -13.32 4.54
N ASN A 337 -12.51 -13.23 3.41
CA ASN A 337 -12.69 -14.29 2.44
C ASN A 337 -12.49 -13.72 1.03
N LYS A 338 -12.82 -14.46 -0.03
CA LYS A 338 -12.63 -14.12 -1.44
C LYS A 338 -13.51 -12.99 -2.00
N TYR A 339 -14.40 -12.40 -1.24
CA TYR A 339 -15.38 -11.45 -1.74
C TYR A 339 -14.89 -9.99 -1.67
N PHE A 340 -15.42 -9.17 -2.58
CA PHE A 340 -15.31 -7.71 -2.51
C PHE A 340 -16.64 -7.05 -2.89
N LEU A 341 -16.93 -5.90 -2.28
CA LEU A 341 -18.12 -5.10 -2.58
C LEU A 341 -17.85 -4.21 -3.80
N SER A 342 -18.83 -4.10 -4.69
CA SER A 342 -18.77 -3.20 -5.84
C SER A 342 -20.18 -2.63 -6.12
N TYR A 343 -20.22 -1.41 -6.69
CA TYR A 343 -21.43 -0.89 -7.35
C TYR A 343 -21.42 -1.12 -8.86
N ASP A 344 -20.31 -1.65 -9.39
CA ASP A 344 -20.20 -2.04 -10.79
C ASP A 344 -20.37 -3.55 -10.92
N PHE A 345 -21.50 -3.95 -11.46
CA PHE A 345 -21.83 -5.37 -11.70
C PHE A 345 -20.94 -6.00 -12.80
N ASN A 346 -20.45 -5.19 -13.74
CA ASN A 346 -19.68 -5.66 -14.89
C ASN A 346 -18.17 -5.65 -14.65
N THR A 347 -17.73 -5.55 -13.40
CA THR A 347 -16.30 -5.56 -13.09
C THR A 347 -15.64 -6.82 -13.60
N SER A 348 -14.51 -6.68 -14.29
CA SER A 348 -13.68 -7.78 -14.82
C SER A 348 -12.56 -8.20 -13.85
N ILE A 349 -12.50 -7.61 -12.67
CA ILE A 349 -11.47 -7.88 -11.65
C ILE A 349 -11.54 -9.34 -11.22
N LYS A 350 -10.41 -10.07 -11.34
CA LYS A 350 -10.27 -11.49 -10.97
C LYS A 350 -9.57 -11.67 -9.63
N ALA A 351 -8.60 -10.81 -9.31
CA ALA A 351 -7.93 -10.79 -8.03
C ALA A 351 -7.90 -9.37 -7.47
N HIS A 352 -7.85 -9.25 -6.15
CA HIS A 352 -7.88 -7.96 -5.47
C HIS A 352 -7.09 -8.02 -4.15
N HIS A 353 -6.91 -6.90 -3.53
CA HIS A 353 -6.21 -6.67 -2.26
C HIS A 353 -7.06 -5.78 -1.34
N ALA A 354 -6.50 -5.25 -0.26
CA ALA A 354 -7.10 -4.39 0.76
C ALA A 354 -7.92 -5.11 1.85
N GLY A 355 -8.10 -6.44 1.77
CA GLY A 355 -8.73 -7.23 2.84
C GLY A 355 -7.76 -7.64 3.94
N ALA A 356 -8.20 -8.58 4.77
CA ALA A 356 -7.45 -9.03 5.95
C ALA A 356 -6.83 -10.43 5.81
N THR A 357 -6.81 -11.02 4.61
CA THR A 357 -6.20 -12.33 4.43
C THR A 357 -4.67 -12.24 4.48
N LEU A 358 -4.00 -13.31 4.92
CA LEU A 358 -2.54 -13.35 4.94
C LEU A 358 -1.93 -13.15 3.55
N ASN A 359 -2.65 -13.54 2.50
CA ASN A 359 -2.23 -13.36 1.13
C ASN A 359 -2.13 -11.87 0.73
N GLU A 360 -2.89 -11.01 1.38
CA GLU A 360 -2.93 -9.58 1.09
C GLU A 360 -1.98 -8.79 1.98
N VAL A 361 -1.86 -9.17 3.26
CA VAL A 361 -1.11 -8.38 4.26
C VAL A 361 0.36 -8.77 4.40
N LEU A 362 0.78 -9.99 3.98
CA LEU A 362 2.17 -10.42 4.10
C LEU A 362 2.98 -10.08 2.86
N ILE A 363 4.03 -9.30 3.06
CA ILE A 363 4.94 -8.82 2.02
C ILE A 363 6.38 -9.25 2.32
N PRO A 364 7.25 -9.33 1.30
CA PRO A 364 8.65 -9.67 1.50
C PRO A 364 9.46 -8.49 2.03
N LEU A 365 10.44 -8.77 2.86
CA LEU A 365 11.62 -7.93 3.06
C LEU A 365 12.80 -8.63 2.40
N ILE A 366 13.22 -8.14 1.25
CA ILE A 366 14.36 -8.64 0.48
C ILE A 366 15.50 -7.65 0.67
N ILE A 367 16.69 -8.16 1.00
CA ILE A 367 17.88 -7.32 1.16
C ILE A 367 19.03 -7.96 0.40
N ILE A 368 19.60 -7.19 -0.53
CA ILE A 368 20.75 -7.57 -1.33
C ILE A 368 21.88 -6.58 -1.03
N ASN A 369 22.98 -7.08 -0.53
CA ASN A 369 24.19 -6.32 -0.21
C ASN A 369 25.43 -7.21 -0.37
N LYS A 370 26.59 -6.59 -0.67
CA LYS A 370 27.89 -7.27 -0.75
C LYS A 370 28.76 -6.92 0.46
#